data_6f53c4d4e5a9fc2a0637ec1f8786f682
#
_entry.id   6f53c4d4e5a9fc2a0637ec1f8786f682
#
_cell.length_a   1.000
_cell.length_b   1.000
_cell.length_c   1.000
_cell.angle_alpha   90.00
_cell.angle_beta   90.00
_cell.angle_gamma   90.00
#
_symmetry.space_group_name_H-M   'P 1'
#
loop_
_entity.id
_entity.type
_entity.pdbx_description
1 polymer ?
#
loop_
_entity_poly.entity_id
_entity_poly.type
_entity_poly.pdbx_seq_one_letter_code
_entity_poly.pdbx_strand_id
1 'polypeptide(L)'
;MTCAGKDRTYRLRSWIEHQADLAGLARCQLFFIGGAPRSGTTWVQQILDRHPEVVCRGEGLFQKHLAEPLEAMLQLRAETIAAKNTALFGHTGGFPLPASEDQEVLLGTAILLALRQCSAGKACRAVGEKTPENVFFFPRLKRLFPQAKCIAVARDPRDVLTSAWHFFHKPAAGEDETAAKFAFIRQALLSLDQGARVIIHLAARYPADVMTITYEKLRRTPELQVSNMFRFLSVSDASAVVADCVASTAFVAQTAGRPAGVAQDGAFLRNGIAGDWRSTLTPAMNELILSVLGWMFPHFDWQP
;
A
#
# COMPACT_ATOMS: atom_id res chain seq x y z
N MET A 1 22.59 23.91 4.17
CA MET A 1 23.14 22.59 3.82
C MET A 1 22.84 22.35 2.36
N THR A 2 23.86 22.49 1.51
CA THR A 2 23.76 22.41 0.05
C THR A 2 23.66 20.95 -0.37
N CYS A 3 22.54 20.58 -1.00
CA CYS A 3 22.43 19.31 -1.73
C CYS A 3 23.42 19.32 -2.89
N ALA A 4 24.52 18.60 -2.76
CA ALA A 4 25.42 18.30 -3.86
C ALA A 4 24.66 17.40 -4.85
N GLY A 5 24.22 17.98 -5.97
CA GLY A 5 23.66 17.26 -7.11
C GLY A 5 24.73 16.32 -7.66
N LYS A 6 24.51 15.01 -7.52
CA LYS A 6 25.23 14.02 -8.33
C LYS A 6 24.72 14.18 -9.75
N ASP A 7 25.54 14.79 -10.58
CA ASP A 7 25.36 14.85 -12.04
C ASP A 7 25.32 13.41 -12.58
N ARG A 8 24.12 12.83 -12.64
CA ARG A 8 23.88 11.60 -13.37
C ARG A 8 23.75 12.00 -14.84
N THR A 9 24.83 11.86 -15.58
CA THR A 9 24.74 11.83 -17.05
C THR A 9 23.75 10.76 -17.45
N TYR A 10 22.51 11.17 -17.68
CA TYR A 10 21.45 10.27 -18.21
C TYR A 10 21.82 9.93 -19.64
N ARG A 11 22.49 8.77 -19.83
CA ARG A 11 22.54 8.14 -21.13
C ARG A 11 21.10 7.79 -21.52
N LEU A 12 20.57 8.43 -22.56
CA LEU A 12 19.29 8.05 -23.13
C LEU A 12 19.39 6.60 -23.62
N ARG A 13 18.74 5.71 -22.90
CA ARG A 13 18.63 4.30 -23.31
C ARG A 13 17.58 4.19 -24.42
N SER A 14 17.82 3.30 -25.37
CA SER A 14 16.85 3.02 -26.42
C SER A 14 15.58 2.39 -25.87
N TRP A 15 14.47 2.51 -26.60
CA TRP A 15 13.22 1.82 -26.26
C TRP A 15 13.42 0.29 -26.13
N ILE A 16 14.29 -0.30 -26.97
CA ILE A 16 14.62 -1.73 -26.95
C ILE A 16 15.26 -2.14 -25.61
N GLU A 17 16.20 -1.34 -25.09
CA GLU A 17 16.83 -1.60 -23.77
C GLU A 17 15.80 -1.53 -22.64
N HIS A 18 14.84 -0.60 -22.71
CA HIS A 18 13.75 -0.52 -21.75
C HIS A 18 12.81 -1.73 -21.82
N GLN A 19 12.47 -2.20 -23.01
CA GLN A 19 11.65 -3.40 -23.19
C GLN A 19 12.31 -4.64 -22.58
N ALA A 20 13.62 -4.82 -22.80
CA ALA A 20 14.37 -5.94 -22.23
C ALA A 20 14.36 -5.92 -20.68
N ASP A 21 14.52 -4.75 -20.08
CA ASP A 21 14.45 -4.58 -18.64
C ASP A 21 13.04 -4.88 -18.08
N LEU A 22 11.98 -4.40 -18.76
CA LEU A 22 10.61 -4.69 -18.36
C LEU A 22 10.28 -6.18 -18.46
N ALA A 23 10.75 -6.85 -19.52
CA ALA A 23 10.64 -8.29 -19.68
C ALA A 23 11.41 -9.06 -18.56
N GLY A 24 12.55 -8.53 -18.12
CA GLY A 24 13.29 -9.03 -16.96
C GLY A 24 12.48 -8.91 -15.67
N LEU A 25 11.89 -7.76 -15.44
CA LEU A 25 11.06 -7.51 -14.27
C LEU A 25 9.79 -8.37 -14.24
N ALA A 26 9.19 -8.63 -15.40
CA ALA A 26 8.01 -9.47 -15.51
C ALA A 26 8.24 -10.95 -15.09
N ARG A 27 9.51 -11.37 -14.97
CA ARG A 27 9.90 -12.68 -14.43
C ARG A 27 10.04 -12.69 -12.91
N CYS A 28 10.10 -11.53 -12.27
CA CYS A 28 10.09 -11.42 -10.81
C CYS A 28 8.66 -11.59 -10.29
N GLN A 29 8.51 -12.06 -9.04
CA GLN A 29 7.22 -12.02 -8.37
C GLN A 29 6.86 -10.56 -8.06
N LEU A 30 5.89 -10.02 -8.78
CA LEU A 30 5.33 -8.71 -8.46
C LEU A 30 4.42 -8.82 -7.23
N PHE A 31 4.48 -7.83 -6.36
CA PHE A 31 3.55 -7.75 -5.23
C PHE A 31 3.23 -6.31 -4.83
N PHE A 32 2.06 -6.14 -4.21
CA PHE A 32 1.57 -4.85 -3.74
C PHE A 32 1.06 -4.97 -2.32
N ILE A 33 1.42 -4.00 -1.48
CA ILE A 33 0.97 -3.93 -0.09
C ILE A 33 -0.05 -2.82 0.03
N GLY A 34 -1.19 -3.12 0.67
CA GLY A 34 -2.24 -2.17 0.99
C GLY A 34 -2.88 -2.43 2.33
N GLY A 35 -3.70 -1.50 2.79
CA GLY A 35 -4.40 -1.56 4.08
C GLY A 35 -4.80 -0.16 4.52
N ALA A 36 -5.48 -0.04 5.65
CA ALA A 36 -5.77 1.28 6.19
C ALA A 36 -4.47 2.04 6.53
N PRO A 37 -4.37 3.36 6.31
CA PRO A 37 -3.30 4.14 6.89
C PRO A 37 -3.20 3.87 8.40
N ARG A 38 -1.99 3.74 8.93
CA ARG A 38 -1.70 3.40 10.33
C ARG A 38 -1.97 1.94 10.74
N SER A 39 -2.32 1.05 9.81
CA SER A 39 -2.47 -0.39 10.09
C SER A 39 -1.14 -1.16 10.21
N GLY A 40 0.00 -0.54 9.93
CA GLY A 40 1.32 -1.20 9.96
C GLY A 40 1.86 -1.58 8.58
N THR A 41 1.29 -1.07 7.50
CA THR A 41 1.76 -1.31 6.11
C THR A 41 3.23 -0.97 5.92
N THR A 42 3.72 0.12 6.53
CA THR A 42 5.14 0.51 6.47
C THR A 42 6.06 -0.49 7.18
N TRP A 43 5.61 -1.08 8.30
CA TRP A 43 6.40 -2.11 8.97
C TRP A 43 6.53 -3.38 8.12
N VAL A 44 5.43 -3.84 7.51
CA VAL A 44 5.46 -4.95 6.56
C VAL A 44 6.37 -4.64 5.36
N GLN A 45 6.30 -3.43 4.81
CA GLN A 45 7.16 -2.99 3.72
C GLN A 45 8.64 -3.05 4.11
N GLN A 46 9.01 -2.56 5.29
CA GLN A 46 10.39 -2.56 5.78
C GLN A 46 10.93 -3.98 6.01
N ILE A 47 10.11 -4.88 6.57
CA ILE A 47 10.46 -6.30 6.71
C ILE A 47 10.79 -6.91 5.35
N LEU A 48 9.93 -6.67 4.36
CA LEU A 48 10.13 -7.24 3.01
C LEU A 48 11.33 -6.61 2.28
N ASP A 49 11.52 -5.29 2.39
CA ASP A 49 12.66 -4.62 1.75
C ASP A 49 14.03 -4.98 2.38
N ARG A 50 14.02 -5.43 3.64
CA ARG A 50 15.21 -5.93 4.32
C ARG A 50 15.69 -7.26 3.76
N HIS A 51 14.79 -8.07 3.20
CA HIS A 51 15.14 -9.38 2.64
C HIS A 51 16.11 -9.27 1.45
N PRO A 52 17.18 -10.10 1.35
CA PRO A 52 18.17 -9.98 0.28
C PRO A 52 17.62 -10.16 -1.14
N GLU A 53 16.59 -10.97 -1.33
CA GLU A 53 15.98 -11.26 -2.64
C GLU A 53 14.74 -10.40 -2.96
N VAL A 54 14.36 -9.45 -2.09
CA VAL A 54 13.14 -8.64 -2.25
C VAL A 54 13.49 -7.16 -2.35
N VAL A 55 12.77 -6.46 -3.21
CA VAL A 55 12.75 -5.00 -3.23
C VAL A 55 11.32 -4.54 -2.98
N CYS A 56 11.11 -3.71 -1.95
CA CYS A 56 9.83 -3.10 -1.66
C CYS A 56 10.04 -1.65 -1.22
N ARG A 57 9.84 -0.72 -2.14
CA ARG A 57 10.02 0.70 -1.84
C ARG A 57 8.71 1.35 -1.42
N GLY A 58 8.79 2.59 -0.96
CA GLY A 58 7.72 3.39 -0.39
C GLY A 58 6.51 3.60 -1.30
N GLU A 59 5.86 4.74 -1.20
CA GLU A 59 4.53 4.94 -1.78
C GLU A 59 4.62 5.39 -3.24
N GLY A 60 4.25 4.48 -4.18
CA GLY A 60 4.18 4.76 -5.62
C GLY A 60 2.93 5.54 -6.01
N LEU A 61 1.90 5.57 -5.15
CA LEU A 61 0.65 6.33 -5.32
C LEU A 61 -0.02 6.07 -6.69
N PHE A 62 0.02 4.83 -7.18
CA PHE A 62 -0.33 4.48 -8.56
C PHE A 62 -1.79 4.76 -8.92
N GLN A 63 -2.73 4.60 -7.99
CA GLN A 63 -4.12 4.90 -8.27
C GLN A 63 -4.31 6.41 -8.49
N LYS A 64 -4.07 7.21 -7.46
CA LYS A 64 -4.43 8.63 -7.43
C LYS A 64 -3.53 9.52 -8.27
N HIS A 65 -2.23 9.21 -8.32
CA HIS A 65 -1.26 10.10 -8.95
C HIS A 65 -0.69 9.58 -10.29
N LEU A 66 -1.13 8.39 -10.72
CA LEU A 66 -0.74 7.84 -12.02
C LEU A 66 -1.97 7.40 -12.83
N ALA A 67 -2.82 6.51 -12.31
CA ALA A 67 -3.97 5.98 -13.06
C ALA A 67 -5.00 7.08 -13.38
N GLU A 68 -5.49 7.79 -12.37
CA GLU A 68 -6.50 8.84 -12.55
C GLU A 68 -6.05 9.97 -13.50
N PRO A 69 -4.82 10.55 -13.37
CA PRO A 69 -4.33 11.54 -14.33
C PRO A 69 -4.13 10.98 -15.76
N LEU A 70 -3.66 9.74 -15.89
CA LEU A 70 -3.49 9.09 -17.19
C LEU A 70 -4.85 8.92 -17.88
N GLU A 71 -5.86 8.47 -17.16
CA GLU A 71 -7.23 8.34 -17.67
C GLU A 71 -7.77 9.67 -18.18
N ALA A 72 -7.66 10.72 -17.36
CA ALA A 72 -8.13 12.06 -17.73
C ALA A 72 -7.42 12.58 -19.00
N MET A 73 -6.10 12.37 -19.09
CA MET A 73 -5.31 12.75 -20.27
C MET A 73 -5.74 11.98 -21.54
N LEU A 74 -5.95 10.68 -21.44
CA LEU A 74 -6.37 9.85 -22.57
C LEU A 74 -7.80 10.16 -23.00
N GLN A 75 -8.69 10.46 -22.05
CA GLN A 75 -10.05 10.91 -22.34
C GLN A 75 -10.05 12.23 -23.11
N LEU A 76 -9.31 13.23 -22.66
CA LEU A 76 -9.17 14.52 -23.35
C LEU A 76 -8.61 14.33 -24.78
N ARG A 77 -7.61 13.46 -24.94
CA ARG A 77 -7.05 13.13 -26.25
C ARG A 77 -8.10 12.48 -27.16
N ALA A 78 -8.90 11.54 -26.64
CA ALA A 78 -9.95 10.87 -27.39
C ALA A 78 -11.02 11.87 -27.87
N GLU A 79 -11.48 12.76 -27.01
CA GLU A 79 -12.45 13.82 -27.34
C GLU A 79 -11.90 14.77 -28.42
N THR A 80 -10.63 15.16 -28.31
CA THR A 80 -9.96 16.01 -29.30
C THR A 80 -9.88 15.33 -30.67
N ILE A 81 -9.54 14.04 -30.73
CA ILE A 81 -9.47 13.27 -31.98
C ILE A 81 -10.87 13.11 -32.56
N ALA A 82 -11.87 12.77 -31.77
CA ALA A 82 -13.26 12.62 -32.21
C ALA A 82 -13.79 13.91 -32.84
N ALA A 83 -13.56 15.06 -32.20
CA ALA A 83 -13.95 16.36 -32.73
C ALA A 83 -13.26 16.67 -34.07
N LYS A 84 -11.94 16.41 -34.20
CA LYS A 84 -11.19 16.58 -35.46
C LYS A 84 -11.66 15.62 -36.55
N ASN A 85 -11.91 14.36 -36.21
CA ASN A 85 -12.43 13.38 -37.15
C ASN A 85 -13.76 13.84 -37.75
N THR A 86 -14.67 14.33 -36.93
CA THR A 86 -15.96 14.86 -37.37
C THR A 86 -15.80 16.09 -38.24
N ALA A 87 -14.95 17.03 -37.83
CA ALA A 87 -14.82 18.32 -38.54
C ALA A 87 -14.04 18.23 -39.86
N LEU A 88 -13.01 17.35 -39.93
CA LEU A 88 -12.05 17.36 -41.05
C LEU A 88 -12.14 16.13 -41.97
N PHE A 89 -12.52 14.98 -41.41
CA PHE A 89 -12.43 13.71 -42.14
C PHE A 89 -13.79 13.10 -42.48
N GLY A 90 -14.88 13.54 -41.83
CA GLY A 90 -16.23 13.06 -42.13
C GLY A 90 -16.33 11.54 -42.16
N HIS A 91 -16.60 10.98 -43.36
CA HIS A 91 -16.70 9.53 -43.58
C HIS A 91 -15.41 8.87 -44.08
N THR A 92 -14.32 9.62 -44.26
CA THR A 92 -13.05 9.14 -44.82
C THR A 92 -12.01 8.91 -43.72
N GLY A 93 -12.20 7.93 -42.89
CA GLY A 93 -11.12 7.39 -42.02
C GLY A 93 -10.21 8.39 -41.33
N GLY A 94 -10.68 9.01 -40.23
CA GLY A 94 -9.85 9.82 -39.35
C GLY A 94 -8.90 8.94 -38.48
N PHE A 95 -8.17 9.56 -37.58
CA PHE A 95 -7.28 8.84 -36.67
C PHE A 95 -8.09 7.97 -35.67
N PRO A 96 -7.70 6.71 -35.43
CA PRO A 96 -8.43 5.83 -34.53
C PRO A 96 -8.43 6.37 -33.09
N LEU A 97 -9.56 6.21 -32.40
CA LEU A 97 -9.65 6.52 -30.99
C LEU A 97 -8.90 5.46 -30.17
N PRO A 98 -8.27 5.86 -29.04
CA PRO A 98 -7.66 4.91 -28.13
C PRO A 98 -8.67 3.86 -27.66
N ALA A 99 -8.30 2.60 -27.68
CA ALA A 99 -9.09 1.54 -27.07
C ALA A 99 -8.93 1.57 -25.53
N SER A 100 -9.91 1.07 -24.82
CA SER A 100 -9.82 0.93 -23.35
C SER A 100 -8.67 0.02 -22.93
N GLU A 101 -8.31 -0.96 -23.75
CA GLU A 101 -7.17 -1.85 -23.55
C GLU A 101 -5.84 -1.10 -23.61
N ASP A 102 -5.69 -0.13 -24.51
CA ASP A 102 -4.47 0.69 -24.62
C ASP A 102 -4.19 1.44 -23.30
N GLN A 103 -5.23 1.90 -22.64
CA GLN A 103 -5.13 2.58 -21.34
C GLN A 103 -4.55 1.65 -20.27
N GLU A 104 -5.03 0.42 -20.16
CA GLU A 104 -4.54 -0.57 -19.20
C GLU A 104 -3.08 -0.96 -19.50
N VAL A 105 -2.72 -1.11 -20.77
CA VAL A 105 -1.35 -1.39 -21.20
C VAL A 105 -0.40 -0.24 -20.83
N LEU A 106 -0.80 1.01 -21.09
CA LEU A 106 -0.02 2.19 -20.72
C LEU A 106 0.17 2.29 -19.20
N LEU A 107 -0.89 2.08 -18.44
CA LEU A 107 -0.82 2.10 -16.98
C LEU A 107 0.08 0.99 -16.44
N GLY A 108 -0.10 -0.24 -16.91
CA GLY A 108 0.75 -1.38 -16.52
C GLY A 108 2.22 -1.12 -16.85
N THR A 109 2.51 -0.57 -18.02
CA THR A 109 3.87 -0.20 -18.43
C THR A 109 4.47 0.86 -17.52
N ALA A 110 3.71 1.90 -17.17
CA ALA A 110 4.16 2.96 -16.27
C ALA A 110 4.47 2.44 -14.86
N ILE A 111 3.62 1.54 -14.32
CA ILE A 111 3.86 0.87 -13.04
C ILE A 111 5.15 0.03 -13.10
N LEU A 112 5.34 -0.77 -14.15
CA LEU A 112 6.55 -1.58 -14.32
C LEU A 112 7.81 -0.72 -14.42
N LEU A 113 7.76 0.42 -15.11
CA LEU A 113 8.88 1.38 -15.18
C LEU A 113 9.23 1.92 -13.81
N ALA A 114 8.24 2.27 -12.98
CA ALA A 114 8.46 2.73 -11.62
C ALA A 114 9.09 1.62 -10.74
N LEU A 115 8.56 0.40 -10.79
CA LEU A 115 9.10 -0.73 -10.04
C LEU A 115 10.53 -1.10 -10.49
N ARG A 116 10.83 -0.98 -11.78
CA ARG A 116 12.19 -1.16 -12.31
C ARG A 116 13.17 -0.15 -11.71
N GLN A 117 12.77 1.12 -11.58
CA GLN A 117 13.63 2.13 -10.93
C GLN A 117 13.92 1.78 -9.47
N CYS A 118 12.92 1.23 -8.76
CA CYS A 118 13.10 0.78 -7.37
C CYS A 118 14.11 -0.39 -7.27
N SER A 119 14.11 -1.31 -8.23
CA SER A 119 14.95 -2.51 -8.23
C SER A 119 16.35 -2.31 -8.85
N ALA A 120 16.65 -1.13 -9.38
CA ALA A 120 17.91 -0.86 -10.05
C ALA A 120 19.12 -1.16 -9.16
N GLY A 121 20.00 -2.06 -9.63
CA GLY A 121 21.23 -2.44 -8.94
C GLY A 121 21.12 -3.54 -7.87
N LYS A 122 19.91 -4.11 -7.64
CA LYS A 122 19.71 -5.26 -6.77
C LYS A 122 19.15 -6.44 -7.56
N ALA A 123 19.84 -7.56 -7.55
CA ALA A 123 19.27 -8.81 -8.04
C ALA A 123 18.17 -9.24 -7.07
N CYS A 124 16.93 -9.34 -7.57
CA CYS A 124 15.78 -9.67 -6.74
C CYS A 124 14.89 -10.69 -7.43
N ARG A 125 14.21 -11.50 -6.63
CA ARG A 125 13.21 -12.48 -7.06
C ARG A 125 11.79 -11.93 -6.91
N ALA A 126 11.59 -10.99 -5.98
CA ALA A 126 10.32 -10.31 -5.79
C ALA A 126 10.51 -8.79 -5.76
N VAL A 127 9.61 -8.08 -6.44
CA VAL A 127 9.60 -6.62 -6.51
C VAL A 127 8.21 -6.11 -6.20
N GLY A 128 8.10 -5.17 -5.29
CA GLY A 128 6.82 -4.63 -4.88
C GLY A 128 6.87 -3.19 -4.41
N GLU A 129 5.71 -2.74 -4.06
CA GLU A 129 5.46 -1.37 -3.62
C GLU A 129 4.40 -1.36 -2.50
N LYS A 130 4.48 -0.37 -1.63
CA LYS A 130 3.53 -0.17 -0.56
C LYS A 130 2.90 1.22 -0.66
N THR A 131 1.61 1.26 -0.94
CA THR A 131 0.72 2.41 -0.70
C THR A 131 -0.48 1.90 0.11
N PRO A 132 -0.86 2.52 1.24
CA PRO A 132 -2.02 2.07 2.02
C PRO A 132 -3.27 1.91 1.17
N GLU A 133 -3.56 2.88 0.31
CA GLU A 133 -4.73 2.94 -0.57
C GLU A 133 -4.74 1.85 -1.65
N ASN A 134 -3.66 1.12 -1.84
CA ASN A 134 -3.63 -0.04 -2.76
C ASN A 134 -4.73 -1.06 -2.45
N VAL A 135 -5.22 -1.11 -1.22
CA VAL A 135 -6.36 -1.97 -0.87
C VAL A 135 -7.53 -1.76 -1.83
N PHE A 136 -7.83 -0.52 -2.21
CA PHE A 136 -8.89 -0.20 -3.17
C PHE A 136 -8.47 -0.42 -4.64
N PHE A 137 -7.18 -0.47 -4.89
CA PHE A 137 -6.60 -0.66 -6.22
C PHE A 137 -6.27 -2.13 -6.53
N PHE A 138 -6.23 -3.01 -5.53
CA PHE A 138 -5.96 -4.44 -5.73
C PHE A 138 -6.79 -5.10 -6.84
N PRO A 139 -8.11 -4.85 -6.98
CA PRO A 139 -8.87 -5.44 -8.08
C PRO A 139 -8.32 -5.07 -9.46
N ARG A 140 -7.87 -3.82 -9.64
CA ARG A 140 -7.27 -3.36 -10.88
C ARG A 140 -5.87 -3.91 -11.07
N LEU A 141 -5.05 -3.90 -10.03
CA LEU A 141 -3.71 -4.48 -10.06
C LEU A 141 -3.74 -5.96 -10.42
N LYS A 142 -4.73 -6.71 -9.93
CA LYS A 142 -4.94 -8.13 -10.33
C LYS A 142 -5.35 -8.30 -11.79
N ARG A 143 -6.08 -7.34 -12.37
CA ARG A 143 -6.37 -7.36 -13.83
C ARG A 143 -5.14 -7.03 -14.65
N LEU A 144 -4.38 -6.01 -14.26
CA LEU A 144 -3.14 -5.60 -14.93
C LEU A 144 -2.04 -6.66 -14.84
N PHE A 145 -1.89 -7.27 -13.68
CA PHE A 145 -0.86 -8.26 -13.35
C PHE A 145 -1.48 -9.50 -12.70
N PRO A 146 -2.05 -10.42 -13.50
CA PRO A 146 -2.78 -11.58 -12.95
C PRO A 146 -1.95 -12.45 -11.99
N GLN A 147 -0.63 -12.49 -12.15
CA GLN A 147 0.30 -13.23 -11.29
C GLN A 147 0.80 -12.44 -10.08
N ALA A 148 0.45 -11.15 -9.96
CA ALA A 148 0.90 -10.35 -8.83
C ALA A 148 0.26 -10.82 -7.53
N LYS A 149 1.05 -10.78 -6.43
CA LYS A 149 0.57 -11.05 -5.07
C LYS A 149 0.11 -9.75 -4.41
N CYS A 150 -0.96 -9.83 -3.63
CA CYS A 150 -1.45 -8.72 -2.81
C CYS A 150 -1.28 -9.07 -1.34
N ILE A 151 -0.64 -8.19 -0.57
CA ILE A 151 -0.52 -8.34 0.88
C ILE A 151 -1.38 -7.26 1.52
N ALA A 152 -2.49 -7.68 2.11
CA ALA A 152 -3.41 -6.82 2.83
C ALA A 152 -3.02 -6.77 4.32
N VAL A 153 -2.76 -5.58 4.83
CA VAL A 153 -2.44 -5.38 6.24
C VAL A 153 -3.65 -4.82 6.96
N ALA A 154 -4.19 -5.60 7.89
CA ALA A 154 -5.30 -5.22 8.75
C ALA A 154 -4.82 -4.96 10.18
N ARG A 155 -5.53 -4.11 10.89
CA ARG A 155 -5.33 -3.82 12.32
C ARG A 155 -6.67 -3.49 12.95
N ASP A 156 -6.84 -3.78 14.23
CA ASP A 156 -8.02 -3.38 14.99
C ASP A 156 -8.36 -1.91 14.67
N PRO A 157 -9.57 -1.64 14.11
CA PRO A 157 -9.93 -0.30 13.66
C PRO A 157 -9.87 0.74 14.78
N ARG A 158 -10.06 0.34 16.03
CA ARG A 158 -9.94 1.22 17.20
C ARG A 158 -8.50 1.71 17.36
N ASP A 159 -7.52 0.83 17.17
CA ASP A 159 -6.10 1.19 17.21
C ASP A 159 -5.67 1.98 15.96
N VAL A 160 -6.25 1.69 14.79
CA VAL A 160 -6.03 2.48 13.57
C VAL A 160 -6.48 3.92 13.80
N LEU A 161 -7.72 4.11 14.29
CA LEU A 161 -8.30 5.42 14.56
C LEU A 161 -7.54 6.19 15.63
N THR A 162 -7.14 5.52 16.71
CA THR A 162 -6.29 6.09 17.77
C THR A 162 -4.95 6.58 17.19
N SER A 163 -4.26 5.72 16.43
CA SER A 163 -2.98 6.08 15.81
C SER A 163 -3.13 7.18 14.76
N ALA A 164 -4.21 7.17 14.00
CA ALA A 164 -4.50 8.19 12.99
C ALA A 164 -4.83 9.54 13.63
N TRP A 165 -5.61 9.54 14.69
CA TRP A 165 -5.90 10.75 15.47
C TRP A 165 -4.61 11.44 15.91
N HIS A 166 -3.75 10.76 16.62
CA HIS A 166 -2.49 11.34 17.10
C HIS A 166 -1.51 11.77 15.98
N PHE A 167 -1.64 11.23 14.80
CA PHE A 167 -0.74 11.55 13.69
C PHE A 167 -1.25 12.66 12.79
N PHE A 168 -2.55 12.68 12.47
CA PHE A 168 -3.13 13.60 11.51
C PHE A 168 -3.83 14.80 12.15
N HIS A 169 -4.37 14.63 13.37
CA HIS A 169 -5.06 15.71 14.04
C HIS A 169 -4.07 16.70 14.65
N LYS A 170 -4.34 17.98 14.41
CA LYS A 170 -3.61 19.09 15.05
C LYS A 170 -4.63 19.89 15.83
N PRO A 171 -4.54 19.92 17.18
CA PRO A 171 -5.51 20.64 18.00
C PRO A 171 -5.56 22.12 17.63
N ALA A 172 -6.79 22.66 17.52
CA ALA A 172 -7.02 24.10 17.41
C ALA A 172 -7.24 24.71 18.80
N ALA A 173 -6.93 26.00 18.94
CA ALA A 173 -7.14 26.70 20.21
C ALA A 173 -8.63 26.72 20.57
N GLY A 174 -9.01 26.24 21.77
CA GLY A 174 -10.39 26.17 22.22
C GLY A 174 -11.23 25.03 21.64
N GLU A 175 -10.61 24.08 20.93
CA GLU A 175 -11.33 22.94 20.39
C GLU A 175 -11.84 22.00 21.51
N ASP A 176 -13.07 21.55 21.39
CA ASP A 176 -13.57 20.41 22.15
C ASP A 176 -12.99 19.12 21.55
N GLU A 177 -11.90 18.61 22.16
CA GLU A 177 -11.19 17.42 21.71
C GLU A 177 -12.13 16.20 21.58
N THR A 178 -13.12 16.06 22.46
CA THR A 178 -14.05 14.94 22.41
C THR A 178 -14.94 15.02 21.18
N ALA A 179 -15.53 16.17 20.90
CA ALA A 179 -16.35 16.40 19.73
C ALA A 179 -15.55 16.24 18.43
N ALA A 180 -14.34 16.79 18.38
CA ALA A 180 -13.43 16.66 17.24
C ALA A 180 -13.05 15.19 16.97
N LYS A 181 -12.75 14.41 18.01
CA LYS A 181 -12.44 12.99 17.91
C LYS A 181 -13.63 12.17 17.39
N PHE A 182 -14.87 12.47 17.84
CA PHE A 182 -16.07 11.86 17.28
C PHE A 182 -16.24 12.16 15.79
N ALA A 183 -16.02 13.41 15.37
CA ALA A 183 -16.12 13.81 13.97
C ALA A 183 -15.07 13.08 13.12
N PHE A 184 -13.82 13.01 13.59
CA PHE A 184 -12.73 12.28 12.93
C PHE A 184 -13.06 10.79 12.76
N ILE A 185 -13.56 10.14 13.82
CA ILE A 185 -13.98 8.74 13.77
C ILE A 185 -15.06 8.55 12.70
N ARG A 186 -16.13 9.32 12.73
CA ARG A 186 -17.24 9.21 11.76
C ARG A 186 -16.78 9.36 10.33
N GLN A 187 -15.87 10.27 10.05
CA GLN A 187 -15.33 10.49 8.72
C GLN A 187 -14.54 9.28 8.21
N ALA A 188 -13.84 8.55 9.09
CA ALA A 188 -13.00 7.42 8.71
C ALA A 188 -13.76 6.08 8.58
N LEU A 189 -14.92 5.92 9.23
CA LEU A 189 -15.64 4.64 9.32
C LEU A 189 -15.98 4.04 7.96
N LEU A 190 -16.45 4.84 7.01
CA LEU A 190 -16.83 4.34 5.68
C LEU A 190 -15.64 3.77 4.92
N SER A 191 -14.50 4.45 4.95
CA SER A 191 -13.29 3.99 4.27
C SER A 191 -12.74 2.70 4.91
N LEU A 192 -12.81 2.58 6.24
CA LEU A 192 -12.40 1.36 6.95
C LEU A 192 -13.33 0.18 6.64
N ASP A 193 -14.66 0.40 6.61
CA ASP A 193 -15.64 -0.61 6.21
C ASP A 193 -15.40 -1.10 4.78
N GLN A 194 -15.28 -0.18 3.84
CA GLN A 194 -15.03 -0.51 2.43
C GLN A 194 -13.71 -1.26 2.25
N GLY A 195 -12.63 -0.80 2.90
CA GLY A 195 -11.33 -1.46 2.85
C GLY A 195 -11.38 -2.89 3.38
N ALA A 196 -12.06 -3.13 4.50
CA ALA A 196 -12.24 -4.47 5.05
C ALA A 196 -13.02 -5.39 4.12
N ARG A 197 -14.11 -4.90 3.51
CA ARG A 197 -14.89 -5.67 2.52
C ARG A 197 -14.06 -6.06 1.32
N VAL A 198 -13.26 -5.15 0.79
CA VAL A 198 -12.35 -5.45 -0.33
C VAL A 198 -11.34 -6.53 0.06
N ILE A 199 -10.70 -6.42 1.22
CA ILE A 199 -9.73 -7.41 1.70
C ILE A 199 -10.38 -8.80 1.80
N ILE A 200 -11.50 -8.91 2.49
CA ILE A 200 -12.20 -10.18 2.71
C ILE A 200 -12.68 -10.80 1.39
N HIS A 201 -13.29 -9.97 0.52
CA HIS A 201 -13.75 -10.44 -0.79
C HIS A 201 -12.59 -10.95 -1.66
N LEU A 202 -11.50 -10.21 -1.74
CA LEU A 202 -10.36 -10.61 -2.57
C LEU A 202 -9.61 -11.80 -2.00
N ALA A 203 -9.46 -11.90 -0.68
CA ALA A 203 -8.85 -13.07 -0.04
C ALA A 203 -9.67 -14.35 -0.32
N ALA A 204 -11.00 -14.26 -0.31
CA ALA A 204 -11.87 -15.36 -0.69
C ALA A 204 -11.82 -15.70 -2.19
N ARG A 205 -11.72 -14.68 -3.06
CA ARG A 205 -11.72 -14.83 -4.52
C ARG A 205 -10.38 -15.31 -5.06
N TYR A 206 -9.27 -14.92 -4.44
CA TYR A 206 -7.90 -15.21 -4.88
C TYR A 206 -7.04 -15.71 -3.71
N PRO A 207 -7.39 -16.86 -3.08
CA PRO A 207 -6.71 -17.32 -1.85
C PRO A 207 -5.23 -17.63 -2.03
N ALA A 208 -4.80 -17.95 -3.26
CA ALA A 208 -3.38 -18.17 -3.58
C ALA A 208 -2.60 -16.86 -3.79
N ASP A 209 -3.28 -15.73 -4.10
CA ASP A 209 -2.65 -14.48 -4.51
C ASP A 209 -2.92 -13.30 -3.59
N VAL A 210 -3.78 -13.48 -2.59
CA VAL A 210 -4.08 -12.44 -1.59
C VAL A 210 -3.81 -13.00 -0.20
N MET A 211 -2.83 -12.43 0.48
CA MET A 211 -2.50 -12.74 1.87
C MET A 211 -2.99 -11.61 2.77
N THR A 212 -3.66 -11.97 3.86
CA THR A 212 -4.02 -11.02 4.90
C THR A 212 -3.14 -11.20 6.13
N ILE A 213 -2.54 -10.12 6.60
CA ILE A 213 -1.72 -10.06 7.80
C ILE A 213 -2.38 -9.10 8.78
N THR A 214 -2.61 -9.53 10.02
CA THR A 214 -3.03 -8.58 11.06
C THR A 214 -1.82 -8.08 11.85
N TYR A 215 -1.84 -6.79 12.19
CA TYR A 215 -0.80 -6.15 13.00
C TYR A 215 -0.58 -6.90 14.31
N GLU A 216 -1.65 -7.36 14.94
CA GLU A 216 -1.65 -8.08 16.20
C GLU A 216 -0.94 -9.44 16.08
N LYS A 217 -1.21 -10.21 15.00
CA LYS A 217 -0.51 -11.49 14.74
C LYS A 217 0.96 -11.27 14.45
N LEU A 218 1.28 -10.25 13.62
CA LEU A 218 2.67 -9.91 13.30
C LEU A 218 3.46 -9.52 14.56
N ARG A 219 2.83 -8.83 15.51
CA ARG A 219 3.46 -8.51 16.80
C ARG A 219 3.63 -9.71 17.71
N ARG A 220 2.66 -10.60 17.73
CA ARG A 220 2.65 -11.75 18.66
C ARG A 220 3.59 -12.86 18.23
N THR A 221 3.69 -13.12 16.93
CA THR A 221 4.47 -14.21 16.33
C THR A 221 5.24 -13.72 15.10
N PRO A 222 6.19 -12.75 15.26
CA PRO A 222 6.82 -12.08 14.12
C PRO A 222 7.53 -13.04 13.18
N GLU A 223 8.35 -13.98 13.69
CA GLU A 223 9.11 -14.92 12.87
C GLU A 223 8.19 -15.79 12.02
N LEU A 224 7.08 -16.27 12.59
CA LEU A 224 6.10 -17.09 11.87
C LEU A 224 5.44 -16.29 10.75
N GLN A 225 5.01 -15.05 11.03
CA GLN A 225 4.34 -14.21 10.04
C GLN A 225 5.31 -13.80 8.91
N VAL A 226 6.55 -13.49 9.25
CA VAL A 226 7.60 -13.12 8.28
C VAL A 226 7.95 -14.32 7.39
N SER A 227 8.15 -15.51 7.96
CA SER A 227 8.36 -16.74 7.19
C SER A 227 7.19 -17.02 6.23
N ASN A 228 5.94 -16.84 6.69
CA ASN A 228 4.76 -16.99 5.84
C ASN A 228 4.75 -15.99 4.67
N MET A 229 5.13 -14.72 4.89
CA MET A 229 5.25 -13.71 3.83
C MET A 229 6.32 -14.09 2.80
N PHE A 230 7.47 -14.59 3.25
CA PHE A 230 8.55 -14.99 2.35
C PHE A 230 8.17 -16.19 1.49
N ARG A 231 7.54 -17.20 2.07
CA ARG A 231 6.97 -18.33 1.33
C ARG A 231 5.91 -17.89 0.32
N PHE A 232 5.02 -16.97 0.73
CA PHE A 232 3.99 -16.41 -0.16
C PHE A 232 4.58 -15.70 -1.38
N LEU A 233 5.72 -15.04 -1.22
CA LEU A 233 6.46 -14.38 -2.30
C LEU A 233 7.47 -15.31 -3.00
N SER A 234 7.55 -16.58 -2.62
CA SER A 234 8.49 -17.57 -3.17
C SER A 234 9.95 -17.15 -3.07
N VAL A 235 10.31 -16.49 -1.97
CA VAL A 235 11.69 -16.12 -1.61
C VAL A 235 12.18 -16.95 -0.41
N SER A 236 13.48 -16.91 -0.10
CA SER A 236 14.05 -17.69 0.98
C SER A 236 13.44 -17.38 2.34
N ASP A 237 12.93 -18.39 3.05
CA ASP A 237 12.47 -18.29 4.44
C ASP A 237 13.44 -18.92 5.43
N ALA A 238 14.76 -18.97 5.09
CA ALA A 238 15.79 -19.47 5.98
C ALA A 238 15.77 -18.74 7.32
N SER A 239 15.86 -19.50 8.42
CA SER A 239 15.70 -18.97 9.78
C SER A 239 16.59 -17.76 10.09
N ALA A 240 17.83 -17.76 9.58
CA ALA A 240 18.74 -16.63 9.76
C ALA A 240 18.27 -15.35 9.04
N VAL A 241 17.69 -15.48 7.83
CA VAL A 241 17.14 -14.35 7.08
C VAL A 241 15.89 -13.80 7.78
N VAL A 242 15.01 -14.70 8.23
CA VAL A 242 13.81 -14.33 8.99
C VAL A 242 14.18 -13.56 10.25
N ALA A 243 15.13 -14.11 11.04
CA ALA A 243 15.58 -13.50 12.30
C ALA A 243 16.21 -12.11 12.09
N ASP A 244 17.05 -11.94 11.04
CA ASP A 244 17.64 -10.63 10.71
C ASP A 244 16.56 -9.60 10.32
N CYS A 245 15.60 -10.00 9.48
CA CYS A 245 14.51 -9.11 9.06
C CYS A 245 13.63 -8.69 10.26
N VAL A 246 13.31 -9.61 11.16
CA VAL A 246 12.54 -9.31 12.37
C VAL A 246 13.32 -8.38 13.30
N ALA A 247 14.56 -8.71 13.62
CA ALA A 247 15.38 -7.94 14.57
C ALA A 247 15.63 -6.51 14.06
N SER A 248 16.04 -6.37 12.79
CA SER A 248 16.38 -5.06 12.20
C SER A 248 15.18 -4.15 12.00
N THR A 249 13.96 -4.69 11.97
CA THR A 249 12.72 -3.91 11.82
C THR A 249 11.85 -3.86 13.09
N ALA A 250 12.37 -4.39 14.19
CA ALA A 250 11.73 -4.27 15.49
C ALA A 250 11.52 -2.81 15.90
N PHE A 251 10.44 -2.52 16.64
CA PHE A 251 10.11 -1.15 17.05
C PHE A 251 11.28 -0.44 17.73
N VAL A 252 11.98 -1.13 18.64
CA VAL A 252 13.14 -0.60 19.34
C VAL A 252 14.29 -0.24 18.39
N ALA A 253 14.52 -1.03 17.35
CA ALA A 253 15.55 -0.77 16.35
C ALA A 253 15.22 0.45 15.49
N GLN A 254 13.95 0.67 15.19
CA GLN A 254 13.48 1.79 14.38
C GLN A 254 13.30 3.10 15.16
N THR A 255 13.34 3.05 16.48
CA THR A 255 13.07 4.21 17.36
C THR A 255 14.27 4.62 18.21
N ALA A 256 15.49 4.28 17.76
CA ALA A 256 16.74 4.57 18.47
C ALA A 256 16.72 4.07 19.94
N GLY A 257 16.19 2.88 20.18
CA GLY A 257 16.19 2.23 21.49
C GLY A 257 14.93 2.44 22.31
N ARG A 258 13.94 3.22 21.86
CA ARG A 258 12.70 3.44 22.60
C ARG A 258 11.85 2.15 22.63
N PRO A 259 11.47 1.64 23.82
CA PRO A 259 10.65 0.44 23.90
C PRO A 259 9.22 0.69 23.45
N ALA A 260 8.56 -0.34 22.94
CA ALA A 260 7.12 -0.30 22.66
C ALA A 260 6.34 -0.11 23.97
N GLY A 261 5.27 0.69 23.91
CA GLY A 261 4.50 1.10 25.09
C GLY A 261 4.91 2.47 25.65
N VAL A 262 6.06 3.00 25.25
CA VAL A 262 6.47 4.37 25.56
C VAL A 262 6.05 5.27 24.40
N ALA A 263 4.93 5.97 24.56
CA ALA A 263 4.39 6.84 23.51
C ALA A 263 5.27 8.08 23.29
N GLN A 264 5.38 8.52 22.03
CA GLN A 264 5.99 9.79 21.65
C GLN A 264 5.06 10.47 20.65
N ASP A 265 4.38 11.51 21.08
CA ASP A 265 3.45 12.25 20.25
C ASP A 265 4.17 12.95 19.09
N GLY A 266 3.51 13.03 17.94
CA GLY A 266 4.08 13.56 16.71
C GLY A 266 5.08 12.64 16.00
N ALA A 267 5.55 11.56 16.63
CA ALA A 267 6.41 10.59 15.97
C ALA A 267 5.63 9.68 15.03
N PHE A 268 6.24 9.34 13.88
CA PHE A 268 5.65 8.39 12.94
C PHE A 268 5.39 7.02 13.60
N LEU A 269 6.34 6.52 14.39
CA LEU A 269 6.18 5.34 15.24
C LEU A 269 5.87 5.81 16.66
N ARG A 270 4.59 6.02 16.99
CA ARG A 270 4.18 6.63 18.25
C ARG A 270 4.36 5.69 19.45
N ASN A 271 3.65 4.58 19.50
CA ASN A 271 3.55 3.72 20.69
C ASN A 271 3.95 2.26 20.44
N GLY A 272 3.70 1.76 19.23
CA GLY A 272 4.12 0.41 18.83
C GLY A 272 3.43 -0.73 19.56
N ILE A 273 2.25 -0.55 20.16
CA ILE A 273 1.47 -1.60 20.84
C ILE A 273 0.13 -1.86 20.17
N ALA A 274 -0.50 -2.99 20.51
CA ALA A 274 -1.90 -3.28 20.23
C ALA A 274 -2.73 -3.00 21.48
N GLY A 275 -3.97 -2.52 21.29
CA GLY A 275 -4.88 -2.20 22.39
C GLY A 275 -4.69 -0.80 23.00
N ASP A 276 -3.92 0.06 22.36
CA ASP A 276 -3.66 1.45 22.75
C ASP A 276 -4.96 2.30 22.82
N TRP A 277 -5.95 1.92 22.04
CA TRP A 277 -7.27 2.54 21.99
C TRP A 277 -7.98 2.57 23.36
N ARG A 278 -7.68 1.63 24.26
CA ARG A 278 -8.33 1.53 25.56
C ARG A 278 -8.05 2.73 26.47
N SER A 279 -6.93 3.39 26.28
CA SER A 279 -6.56 4.61 27.01
C SER A 279 -6.99 5.90 26.28
N THR A 280 -7.49 5.80 25.04
CA THR A 280 -7.74 6.96 24.17
C THR A 280 -9.21 7.15 23.83
N LEU A 281 -9.94 6.05 23.61
CA LEU A 281 -11.35 6.10 23.20
C LEU A 281 -12.28 6.02 24.40
N THR A 282 -13.34 6.84 24.37
CA THR A 282 -14.42 6.72 25.35
C THR A 282 -15.34 5.52 25.03
N PRO A 283 -16.12 4.99 25.99
CA PRO A 283 -17.10 3.93 25.72
C PRO A 283 -18.02 4.25 24.53
N ALA A 284 -18.54 5.46 24.46
CA ALA A 284 -19.44 5.88 23.37
C ALA A 284 -18.74 5.91 21.99
N MET A 285 -17.44 6.25 21.93
CA MET A 285 -16.65 6.14 20.69
C MET A 285 -16.46 4.68 20.28
N ASN A 286 -16.19 3.80 21.25
CA ASN A 286 -16.06 2.36 20.99
C ASN A 286 -17.40 1.78 20.48
N GLU A 287 -18.52 2.11 21.10
CA GLU A 287 -19.84 1.69 20.64
C GLU A 287 -20.13 2.15 19.20
N LEU A 288 -19.82 3.41 18.87
CA LEU A 288 -19.95 3.93 17.50
C LEU A 288 -19.11 3.12 16.50
N ILE A 289 -17.87 2.81 16.83
CA ILE A 289 -16.99 2.02 15.96
C ILE A 289 -17.54 0.61 15.78
N LEU A 290 -17.94 -0.05 16.88
CA LEU A 290 -18.49 -1.40 16.85
C LEU A 290 -19.84 -1.48 16.12
N SER A 291 -20.67 -0.45 16.20
CA SER A 291 -21.95 -0.42 15.47
C SER A 291 -21.78 -0.46 13.94
N VAL A 292 -20.65 0.04 13.41
CA VAL A 292 -20.36 0.07 11.97
C VAL A 292 -19.39 -1.05 11.58
N LEU A 293 -18.35 -1.28 12.35
CA LEU A 293 -17.22 -2.16 12.00
C LEU A 293 -17.20 -3.48 12.77
N GLY A 294 -18.12 -3.69 13.73
CA GLY A 294 -18.14 -4.90 14.56
C GLY A 294 -18.25 -6.20 13.75
N TRP A 295 -18.91 -6.15 12.58
CA TRP A 295 -19.05 -7.30 11.70
C TRP A 295 -17.70 -7.87 11.20
N MET A 296 -16.66 -7.04 11.10
CA MET A 296 -15.35 -7.47 10.58
C MET A 296 -14.50 -8.19 11.64
N PHE A 297 -14.80 -8.02 12.91
CA PHE A 297 -13.98 -8.55 14.02
C PHE A 297 -13.76 -10.07 13.95
N PRO A 298 -14.78 -10.91 13.72
CA PRO A 298 -14.58 -12.35 13.58
C PRO A 298 -13.67 -12.74 12.41
N HIS A 299 -13.64 -11.94 11.33
CA HIS A 299 -12.79 -12.23 10.16
C HIS A 299 -11.30 -12.07 10.43
N PHE A 300 -10.94 -11.25 11.43
CA PHE A 300 -9.55 -10.93 11.75
C PHE A 300 -9.12 -11.41 13.15
N ASP A 301 -9.95 -12.19 13.84
CA ASP A 301 -9.74 -12.69 15.21
C ASP A 301 -9.59 -11.57 16.25
N TRP A 302 -10.29 -10.44 16.08
CA TRP A 302 -10.37 -9.38 17.07
C TRP A 302 -11.53 -9.57 18.03
N GLN A 303 -11.36 -9.07 19.26
CA GLN A 303 -12.42 -9.08 20.27
C GLN A 303 -13.14 -7.73 20.30
N PRO A 304 -14.48 -7.70 20.34
CA PRO A 304 -15.28 -6.48 20.48
C PRO A 304 -14.95 -5.63 21.70
#